data_7b1398dbb2c8a88eb09036aed073ee32
#
_entry.id   7b1398dbb2c8a88eb09036aed073ee32
#
_cell.length_a   1.000
_cell.length_b   1.000
_cell.length_c   1.000
_cell.angle_alpha   90.00
_cell.angle_beta   90.00
_cell.angle_gamma   90.00
#
_symmetry.space_group_name_H-M   'P 1'
#
loop_
_entity.id
_entity.type
_entity.pdbx_description
1 polymer ?
#
loop_
_entity_poly.entity_id
_entity_poly.type
_entity_poly.pdbx_seq_one_letter_code
_entity_poly.pdbx_strand_id
1 'polypeptide(L)'
;EHAYAQILADDLTGNGRIDLLLSTMNGNLYCFETSTPFAPLRAWRAAGQGRNGFAQIERTQGIAIGGDAGRHAPRAVSGATFTLEFTIHDARRFGRIVYPRRYAVEARLGNAAPLFAANYTAAGTYTATLRCPTTEGGLPARLRGALTLAMTNEHGQRYTDAIGVAFNEGADRAIAWVVALPVAALVLALAGERRSEQRML
;
A
#
# COMPACT_ATOMS: atom_id res chain seq x y z
N GLU A 1 8.33 36.93 31.43
CA GLU A 1 7.28 37.19 30.43
C GLU A 1 6.08 36.28 30.69
N HIS A 2 4.89 36.81 30.48
CA HIS A 2 3.67 36.00 30.61
C HIS A 2 3.26 35.46 29.24
N ALA A 3 2.94 34.18 29.18
CA ALA A 3 2.41 33.55 28.00
C ALA A 3 0.98 33.06 28.29
N TYR A 4 0.02 33.55 27.54
CA TYR A 4 -1.38 33.12 27.62
C TYR A 4 -1.83 32.39 26.35
N ALA A 5 -0.91 32.26 25.38
CA ALA A 5 -1.20 31.57 24.12
C ALA A 5 -1.08 30.04 24.30
N GLN A 6 -1.87 29.34 23.53
CA GLN A 6 -1.72 27.89 23.40
C GLN A 6 -0.36 27.55 22.77
N ILE A 7 0.33 26.60 23.33
CA ILE A 7 1.56 26.06 22.71
C ILE A 7 1.16 25.27 21.46
N LEU A 8 1.74 25.64 20.33
CA LEU A 8 1.63 24.88 19.09
C LEU A 8 2.79 23.89 19.02
N ALA A 9 2.49 22.66 18.61
CA ALA A 9 3.47 21.60 18.44
C ALA A 9 3.39 21.07 17.01
N ASP A 10 4.49 21.20 16.25
CA ASP A 10 4.60 20.74 14.88
C ASP A 10 6.08 20.57 14.52
N ASP A 11 6.39 19.99 13.38
CA ASP A 11 7.75 19.93 12.82
C ASP A 11 7.99 21.16 11.93
N LEU A 12 8.32 22.29 12.55
CA LEU A 12 8.49 23.58 11.87
C LEU A 12 9.81 23.64 11.09
N THR A 13 10.85 22.97 11.59
CA THR A 13 12.18 22.96 10.98
C THR A 13 12.31 21.89 9.87
N GLY A 14 11.37 20.95 9.77
CA GLY A 14 11.39 19.85 8.82
C GLY A 14 12.45 18.79 9.15
N ASN A 15 12.84 18.70 10.43
CA ASN A 15 13.89 17.77 10.90
C ASN A 15 13.32 16.43 11.40
N GLY A 16 11.98 16.23 11.35
CA GLY A 16 11.31 15.01 11.82
C GLY A 16 11.13 14.96 13.35
N ARG A 17 11.28 16.07 14.03
CA ARG A 17 11.08 16.21 15.47
C ARG A 17 9.98 17.23 15.76
N ILE A 18 9.38 17.13 16.94
CA ILE A 18 8.40 18.11 17.37
C ILE A 18 9.12 19.38 17.83
N ASP A 19 8.74 20.50 17.22
CA ASP A 19 9.08 21.84 17.70
C ASP A 19 7.89 22.41 18.45
N LEU A 20 8.16 23.15 19.52
CA LEU A 20 7.15 23.83 20.31
C LEU A 20 7.23 25.33 20.04
N LEU A 21 6.13 25.90 19.60
CA LEU A 21 6.01 27.34 19.34
C LEU A 21 5.18 27.99 20.42
N LEU A 22 5.75 29.01 21.05
CA LEU A 22 5.13 29.80 22.12
C LEU A 22 5.17 31.29 21.80
N SER A 23 4.04 31.95 21.81
CA SER A 23 3.96 33.41 21.73
C SER A 23 3.74 34.02 23.12
N THR A 24 4.36 35.18 23.39
CA THR A 24 4.25 35.91 24.63
C THR A 24 3.50 37.22 24.44
N MET A 25 2.99 37.80 25.52
CA MET A 25 2.29 39.09 25.49
C MET A 25 3.17 40.24 25.03
N ASN A 26 4.47 40.14 25.17
CA ASN A 26 5.43 41.16 24.71
C ASN A 26 5.73 41.07 23.20
N GLY A 27 5.02 40.20 22.46
CA GLY A 27 5.20 40.04 21.03
C GLY A 27 6.39 39.14 20.62
N ASN A 28 7.03 38.48 21.58
CA ASN A 28 8.11 37.53 21.28
C ASN A 28 7.53 36.17 20.87
N LEU A 29 8.21 35.53 19.95
CA LEU A 29 7.91 34.18 19.49
C LEU A 29 9.10 33.27 19.78
N TYR A 30 8.87 32.24 20.59
CA TYR A 30 9.89 31.26 20.96
C TYR A 30 9.61 29.94 20.27
N CYS A 31 10.63 29.38 19.65
CA CYS A 31 10.60 28.04 19.06
C CYS A 31 11.58 27.16 19.82
N PHE A 32 11.10 26.06 20.38
CA PHE A 32 11.91 25.09 21.12
C PHE A 32 11.96 23.79 20.33
N GLU A 33 13.13 23.41 19.87
CA GLU A 33 13.35 22.08 19.31
C GLU A 33 13.32 21.01 20.41
N THR A 34 12.63 19.90 20.17
CA THR A 34 12.58 18.78 21.09
C THR A 34 13.31 17.56 20.50
N SER A 35 13.62 16.57 21.33
CA SER A 35 14.14 15.28 20.88
C SER A 35 13.04 14.30 20.48
N THR A 36 11.78 14.67 20.64
CA THR A 36 10.62 13.82 20.40
C THR A 36 10.38 13.68 18.89
N PRO A 37 10.30 12.44 18.33
CA PRO A 37 9.98 12.26 16.94
C PRO A 37 8.59 12.81 16.58
N PHE A 38 8.51 13.55 15.48
CA PHE A 38 7.24 14.02 14.95
C PHE A 38 6.49 12.87 14.30
N ALA A 39 5.28 12.60 14.77
CA ALA A 39 4.35 11.65 14.16
C ALA A 39 3.12 12.42 13.69
N PRO A 40 3.00 12.72 12.38
CA PRO A 40 1.85 13.44 11.87
C PRO A 40 0.56 12.67 12.18
N LEU A 41 -0.49 13.40 12.53
CA LEU A 41 -1.80 12.83 12.77
C LEU A 41 -2.21 11.99 11.55
N ARG A 42 -2.60 10.73 11.78
CA ARG A 42 -3.13 9.89 10.73
C ARG A 42 -4.46 10.44 10.29
N ALA A 43 -4.56 10.75 9.02
CA ALA A 43 -5.83 11.15 8.48
C ALA A 43 -6.85 10.03 8.56
N TRP A 44 -8.10 10.40 8.77
CA TRP A 44 -9.21 9.47 8.77
C TRP A 44 -9.33 8.79 7.40
N ARG A 45 -9.45 7.47 7.37
CA ARG A 45 -9.66 6.72 6.13
C ARG A 45 -11.15 6.74 5.79
N ALA A 46 -11.49 7.37 4.69
CA ALA A 46 -12.83 7.27 4.13
C ALA A 46 -12.87 6.13 3.09
N ALA A 47 -13.73 5.14 3.30
CA ALA A 47 -13.95 4.08 2.33
C ALA A 47 -14.51 4.67 1.03
N GLY A 48 -13.95 4.26 -0.13
CA GLY A 48 -14.48 4.63 -1.44
C GLY A 48 -13.93 5.91 -2.06
N GLN A 49 -12.99 6.60 -1.44
CA GLN A 49 -12.31 7.73 -2.07
C GLN A 49 -11.21 7.26 -3.04
N GLY A 50 -11.06 7.97 -4.17
CA GLY A 50 -10.21 7.58 -5.29
C GLY A 50 -8.71 7.45 -5.01
N ARG A 51 -8.21 7.90 -3.87
CA ARG A 51 -6.85 7.72 -3.35
C ARG A 51 -6.86 6.96 -2.03
N ASN A 52 -7.53 5.83 -1.98
CA ASN A 52 -7.51 4.90 -0.85
C ASN A 52 -7.80 5.55 0.52
N GLY A 53 -8.45 6.71 0.53
CA GLY A 53 -8.78 7.44 1.74
C GLY A 53 -7.59 8.12 2.42
N PHE A 54 -6.46 8.27 1.73
CA PHE A 54 -5.34 9.03 2.27
C PHE A 54 -5.65 10.53 2.21
N ALA A 55 -5.83 11.14 3.36
CA ALA A 55 -5.89 12.59 3.53
C ALA A 55 -4.82 13.01 4.54
N GLN A 56 -3.96 13.94 4.18
CA GLN A 56 -2.97 14.54 5.05
C GLN A 56 -3.21 16.05 5.08
N ILE A 57 -3.15 16.65 6.26
CA ILE A 57 -3.53 18.07 6.45
C ILE A 57 -2.64 18.97 5.59
N GLU A 58 -1.35 18.76 5.55
CA GLU A 58 -0.43 19.61 4.78
C GLU A 58 0.19 18.95 3.55
N ARG A 59 0.05 17.65 3.39
CA ARG A 59 0.53 16.88 2.24
C ARG A 59 1.98 17.18 1.83
N THR A 60 2.81 17.50 2.79
CA THR A 60 4.22 17.77 2.52
C THR A 60 4.99 16.50 2.23
N GLN A 61 4.59 15.39 2.83
CA GLN A 61 5.19 14.09 2.63
C GLN A 61 4.16 12.97 2.74
N GLY A 62 4.34 11.89 2.00
CA GLY A 62 3.44 10.75 2.08
C GLY A 62 3.74 9.66 1.06
N ILE A 63 2.97 8.59 1.12
CA ILE A 63 2.99 7.51 0.14
C ILE A 63 1.56 7.17 -0.27
N ALA A 64 1.35 6.87 -1.54
CA ALA A 64 0.04 6.51 -2.07
C ALA A 64 0.16 5.33 -3.04
N ILE A 65 -0.79 4.39 -2.98
CA ILE A 65 -0.91 3.27 -3.90
C ILE A 65 -1.68 3.71 -5.15
N GLY A 66 -1.20 3.33 -6.34
CA GLY A 66 -1.90 3.52 -7.61
C GLY A 66 -1.54 4.78 -8.37
N GLY A 67 -0.35 5.33 -8.16
CA GLY A 67 0.15 6.52 -8.86
C GLY A 67 -0.66 7.79 -8.55
N ASP A 68 -0.45 8.85 -9.32
CA ASP A 68 -1.10 10.17 -9.08
C ASP A 68 -2.62 10.15 -9.21
N ALA A 69 -3.16 9.25 -10.00
CA ALA A 69 -4.61 9.16 -10.26
C ALA A 69 -5.32 8.03 -9.52
N GLY A 70 -4.62 7.20 -8.75
CA GLY A 70 -5.20 6.02 -8.10
C GLY A 70 -5.77 4.97 -9.08
N ARG A 71 -5.50 5.11 -10.40
CA ARG A 71 -6.11 4.31 -11.47
C ARG A 71 -5.55 2.90 -11.56
N HIS A 72 -4.34 2.68 -11.09
CA HIS A 72 -3.61 1.41 -11.21
C HIS A 72 -3.49 0.64 -9.89
N ALA A 73 -4.36 0.94 -8.93
CA ALA A 73 -4.40 0.19 -7.68
C ALA A 73 -4.94 -1.24 -7.95
N PRO A 74 -4.19 -2.29 -7.62
CA PRO A 74 -4.64 -3.66 -7.84
C PRO A 74 -5.80 -3.98 -6.89
N ARG A 75 -7.01 -4.24 -7.42
CA ARG A 75 -8.19 -4.63 -6.63
C ARG A 75 -8.49 -6.11 -6.69
N ALA A 76 -8.34 -6.69 -7.87
CA ALA A 76 -8.46 -8.12 -8.10
C ALA A 76 -7.20 -8.61 -8.81
N VAL A 77 -6.53 -9.57 -8.23
CA VAL A 77 -5.24 -10.09 -8.69
C VAL A 77 -5.37 -11.60 -8.91
N SER A 78 -4.87 -12.07 -10.04
CA SER A 78 -4.82 -13.49 -10.36
C SER A 78 -3.43 -13.86 -10.89
N GLY A 79 -2.95 -15.07 -10.54
CA GLY A 79 -1.66 -15.55 -10.99
C GLY A 79 -0.59 -15.60 -9.90
N ALA A 80 0.67 -15.74 -10.32
CA ALA A 80 1.81 -15.92 -9.43
C ALA A 80 2.39 -14.59 -8.90
N THR A 81 2.26 -13.53 -9.70
CA THR A 81 2.80 -12.21 -9.39
C THR A 81 1.83 -11.12 -9.79
N PHE A 82 1.98 -9.95 -9.19
CA PHE A 82 1.24 -8.75 -9.56
C PHE A 82 2.13 -7.51 -9.46
N THR A 83 1.73 -6.47 -10.17
CA THR A 83 2.43 -5.20 -10.19
C THR A 83 1.74 -4.22 -9.24
N LEU A 84 2.53 -3.62 -8.35
CA LEU A 84 2.11 -2.55 -7.46
C LEU A 84 2.76 -1.24 -7.91
N GLU A 85 1.95 -0.30 -8.37
CA GLU A 85 2.39 1.07 -8.62
C GLU A 85 2.13 1.91 -7.38
N PHE A 86 3.07 2.77 -7.01
CA PHE A 86 2.93 3.68 -5.88
C PHE A 86 3.73 4.96 -6.08
N THR A 87 3.30 6.01 -5.41
CA THR A 87 3.96 7.32 -5.46
C THR A 87 4.46 7.72 -4.09
N ILE A 88 5.74 8.08 -4.03
CA ILE A 88 6.36 8.76 -2.89
C ILE A 88 6.22 10.26 -3.14
N HIS A 89 5.48 10.94 -2.28
CA HIS A 89 5.33 12.39 -2.31
C HIS A 89 6.21 13.02 -1.25
N ASP A 90 7.03 14.00 -1.63
CA ASP A 90 7.83 14.79 -0.71
C ASP A 90 8.01 16.21 -1.26
N ALA A 91 7.19 17.11 -0.76
CA ALA A 91 7.20 18.53 -1.06
C ALA A 91 7.84 19.37 0.06
N ARG A 92 8.52 18.72 1.01
CA ARG A 92 9.19 19.46 2.10
C ARG A 92 10.21 20.41 1.54
N ARG A 93 10.16 21.64 2.03
CA ARG A 93 11.15 22.67 1.74
C ARG A 93 12.19 22.64 2.85
N PHE A 94 13.35 22.10 2.56
CA PHE A 94 14.47 22.19 3.49
C PHE A 94 15.05 23.60 3.44
N GLY A 95 15.34 24.16 4.62
CA GLY A 95 16.07 25.41 4.73
C GLY A 95 17.54 25.25 4.25
N ARG A 96 18.51 25.81 5.00
CA ARG A 96 19.95 25.71 4.65
C ARG A 96 20.56 24.32 4.82
N ILE A 97 19.94 23.43 5.59
CA ILE A 97 20.44 22.09 5.88
C ILE A 97 19.80 21.10 4.92
N VAL A 98 20.60 20.53 4.03
CA VAL A 98 20.16 19.48 3.11
C VAL A 98 20.42 18.13 3.76
N TYR A 99 19.36 17.47 4.24
CA TYR A 99 19.46 16.08 4.68
C TYR A 99 19.34 15.15 3.47
N PRO A 100 20.13 14.04 3.44
CA PRO A 100 19.94 13.03 2.41
C PRO A 100 18.57 12.39 2.57
N ARG A 101 17.74 12.50 1.53
CA ARG A 101 16.42 11.89 1.51
C ARG A 101 16.57 10.37 1.50
N ARG A 102 15.84 9.71 2.36
CA ARG A 102 15.78 8.25 2.42
C ARG A 102 14.37 7.81 2.75
N TYR A 103 13.84 6.92 1.92
CA TYR A 103 12.51 6.35 2.10
C TYR A 103 12.62 4.84 2.12
N ALA A 104 12.46 4.23 3.29
CA ALA A 104 12.33 2.79 3.42
C ALA A 104 10.87 2.44 3.18
N VAL A 105 10.57 1.73 2.11
CA VAL A 105 9.22 1.36 1.70
C VAL A 105 9.02 -0.13 1.88
N GLU A 106 7.91 -0.52 2.52
CA GLU A 106 7.50 -1.91 2.69
C GLU A 106 6.03 -2.11 2.32
N ALA A 107 5.71 -3.24 1.70
CA ALA A 107 4.35 -3.67 1.43
C ALA A 107 4.02 -4.94 2.20
N ARG A 108 2.87 -4.98 2.88
CA ARG A 108 2.40 -6.12 3.69
C ARG A 108 0.95 -6.43 3.39
N LEU A 109 0.60 -7.70 3.49
CA LEU A 109 -0.78 -8.16 3.46
C LEU A 109 -1.23 -8.51 4.89
N GLY A 110 -2.09 -7.68 5.45
CA GLY A 110 -2.48 -7.80 6.86
C GLY A 110 -1.26 -7.75 7.79
N ASN A 111 -1.14 -8.72 8.68
CA ASN A 111 -0.04 -8.84 9.65
C ASN A 111 1.10 -9.78 9.19
N ALA A 112 1.05 -10.25 7.93
CA ALA A 112 2.07 -11.16 7.40
C ALA A 112 3.44 -10.48 7.25
N ALA A 113 4.48 -11.29 6.98
CA ALA A 113 5.79 -10.79 6.60
C ALA A 113 5.71 -9.87 5.38
N PRO A 114 6.64 -8.91 5.22
CA PRO A 114 6.65 -8.04 4.07
C PRO A 114 6.72 -8.82 2.75
N LEU A 115 5.82 -8.51 1.83
CA LEU A 115 5.86 -9.03 0.45
C LEU A 115 6.93 -8.30 -0.38
N PHE A 116 7.28 -7.10 0.04
CA PHE A 116 8.24 -6.23 -0.63
C PHE A 116 8.87 -5.28 0.40
N ALA A 117 10.17 -5.02 0.24
CA ALA A 117 10.88 -3.98 0.98
C ALA A 117 12.01 -3.41 0.09
N ALA A 118 12.08 -2.09 -0.01
CA ALA A 118 13.12 -1.39 -0.76
C ALA A 118 13.38 0.01 -0.20
N ASN A 119 14.57 0.56 -0.52
CA ASN A 119 14.94 1.92 -0.15
C ASN A 119 14.99 2.81 -1.40
N TYR A 120 14.47 4.03 -1.27
CA TYR A 120 14.45 5.05 -2.29
C TYR A 120 15.10 6.33 -1.79
N THR A 121 15.64 7.13 -2.69
CA THR A 121 16.32 8.40 -2.38
C THR A 121 15.65 9.61 -3.02
N ALA A 122 14.63 9.39 -3.84
CA ALA A 122 13.89 10.46 -4.49
C ALA A 122 12.38 10.25 -4.34
N ALA A 123 11.63 11.35 -4.36
CA ALA A 123 10.18 11.32 -4.54
C ALA A 123 9.85 11.00 -6.01
N GLY A 124 8.71 10.36 -6.25
CA GLY A 124 8.28 9.98 -7.60
C GLY A 124 7.37 8.76 -7.59
N THR A 125 6.99 8.34 -8.80
CA THR A 125 6.17 7.14 -9.00
C THR A 125 7.05 5.95 -9.30
N TYR A 126 6.80 4.85 -8.62
CA TYR A 126 7.56 3.62 -8.69
C TYR A 126 6.66 2.43 -8.93
N THR A 127 7.25 1.38 -9.46
CA THR A 127 6.57 0.12 -9.74
C THR A 127 7.34 -1.02 -9.10
N ALA A 128 6.64 -1.90 -8.38
CA ALA A 128 7.21 -3.08 -7.77
C ALA A 128 6.43 -4.33 -8.20
N THR A 129 7.14 -5.41 -8.48
CA THR A 129 6.52 -6.72 -8.76
C THR A 129 6.53 -7.55 -7.48
N LEU A 130 5.35 -7.94 -7.02
CA LEU A 130 5.14 -8.71 -5.81
C LEU A 130 4.65 -10.12 -6.15
N ARG A 131 4.98 -11.09 -5.29
CA ARG A 131 4.44 -12.44 -5.39
C ARG A 131 3.04 -12.49 -4.78
N CYS A 132 2.14 -13.18 -5.44
CA CYS A 132 0.83 -13.49 -4.87
C CYS A 132 0.98 -14.49 -3.71
N PRO A 133 0.12 -14.40 -2.69
CA PRO A 133 0.10 -15.39 -1.61
C PRO A 133 -0.18 -16.79 -2.17
N THR A 134 0.53 -17.78 -1.62
CA THR A 134 0.32 -19.20 -1.92
C THR A 134 -0.09 -19.95 -0.66
N THR A 135 -0.77 -21.08 -0.84
CA THR A 135 -1.02 -22.05 0.22
C THR A 135 0.27 -22.80 0.58
N GLU A 136 0.28 -23.57 1.68
CA GLU A 136 1.41 -24.42 2.07
C GLU A 136 1.81 -25.42 0.96
N GLY A 137 0.89 -25.80 0.09
CA GLY A 137 1.15 -26.64 -1.09
C GLY A 137 1.64 -25.88 -2.32
N GLY A 138 1.95 -24.58 -2.22
CA GLY A 138 2.45 -23.76 -3.33
C GLY A 138 1.38 -23.35 -4.36
N LEU A 139 0.11 -23.68 -4.14
CA LEU A 139 -0.99 -23.28 -5.00
C LEU A 139 -1.40 -21.83 -4.74
N PRO A 140 -1.94 -21.11 -5.74
CA PRO A 140 -2.44 -19.75 -5.56
C PRO A 140 -3.51 -19.71 -4.45
N ALA A 141 -3.26 -18.93 -3.40
CA ALA A 141 -4.21 -18.78 -2.31
C ALA A 141 -5.36 -17.87 -2.72
N ARG A 142 -6.61 -18.31 -2.46
CA ARG A 142 -7.78 -17.43 -2.52
C ARG A 142 -7.85 -16.65 -1.22
N LEU A 143 -7.60 -15.36 -1.29
CA LEU A 143 -7.50 -14.52 -0.11
C LEU A 143 -8.01 -13.11 -0.41
N ARG A 144 -8.76 -12.55 0.54
CA ARG A 144 -9.07 -11.12 0.58
C ARG A 144 -8.37 -10.50 1.77
N GLY A 145 -7.76 -9.34 1.55
CA GLY A 145 -7.05 -8.66 2.62
C GLY A 145 -6.73 -7.22 2.31
N ALA A 146 -6.24 -6.51 3.30
CA ALA A 146 -5.71 -5.17 3.14
C ALA A 146 -4.23 -5.25 2.77
N LEU A 147 -3.88 -4.81 1.57
CA LEU A 147 -2.50 -4.55 1.19
C LEU A 147 -2.13 -3.18 1.75
N THR A 148 -1.21 -3.17 2.70
CA THR A 148 -0.71 -1.95 3.34
C THR A 148 0.67 -1.64 2.79
N LEU A 149 0.85 -0.43 2.32
CA LEU A 149 2.14 0.13 1.92
C LEU A 149 2.57 1.12 2.99
N ALA A 150 3.76 0.97 3.52
CA ALA A 150 4.33 1.86 4.53
C ALA A 150 5.66 2.43 4.04
N MET A 151 5.87 3.70 4.28
CA MET A 151 7.11 4.41 4.04
C MET A 151 7.63 4.97 5.36
N THR A 152 8.91 4.77 5.64
CA THR A 152 9.60 5.42 6.75
C THR A 152 10.68 6.33 6.19
N ASN A 153 10.66 7.60 6.58
CA ASN A 153 11.64 8.58 6.12
C ASN A 153 12.94 8.53 6.95
N GLU A 154 13.90 9.39 6.61
CA GLU A 154 15.19 9.54 7.29
C GLU A 154 15.10 9.92 8.77
N HIS A 155 13.98 10.50 9.19
CA HIS A 155 13.71 10.90 10.58
C HIS A 155 12.90 9.85 11.37
N GLY A 156 12.62 8.69 10.77
CA GLY A 156 11.81 7.64 11.39
C GLY A 156 10.30 7.88 11.36
N GLN A 157 9.85 8.95 10.69
CA GLN A 157 8.41 9.20 10.51
C GLN A 157 7.81 8.18 9.55
N ARG A 158 6.66 7.64 9.91
CA ARG A 158 6.01 6.57 9.16
C ARG A 158 4.69 7.03 8.53
N TYR A 159 4.60 6.86 7.23
CA TYR A 159 3.42 7.13 6.40
C TYR A 159 2.87 5.81 5.87
N THR A 160 1.56 5.67 5.81
CA THR A 160 0.93 4.43 5.35
C THR A 160 -0.24 4.71 4.45
N ASP A 161 -0.39 3.87 3.40
CA ASP A 161 -1.60 3.77 2.61
C ASP A 161 -2.03 2.31 2.51
N ALA A 162 -3.32 2.03 2.27
CA ALA A 162 -3.80 0.67 2.17
C ALA A 162 -5.01 0.56 1.26
N ILE A 163 -5.07 -0.54 0.53
CA ILE A 163 -6.19 -0.92 -0.33
C ILE A 163 -6.69 -2.32 0.01
N GLY A 164 -7.97 -2.57 -0.24
CA GLY A 164 -8.51 -3.92 -0.25
C GLY A 164 -8.12 -4.63 -1.55
N VAL A 165 -7.52 -5.80 -1.44
CA VAL A 165 -7.13 -6.64 -2.58
C VAL A 165 -7.74 -8.03 -2.43
N ALA A 166 -8.26 -8.55 -3.54
CA ALA A 166 -8.73 -9.92 -3.66
C ALA A 166 -7.77 -10.71 -4.54
N PHE A 167 -7.27 -11.82 -4.02
CA PHE A 167 -6.37 -12.71 -4.74
C PHE A 167 -7.10 -13.95 -5.23
N ASN A 168 -6.92 -14.28 -6.50
CA ASN A 168 -7.37 -15.53 -7.14
C ASN A 168 -8.86 -15.85 -6.98
N GLU A 169 -9.75 -14.86 -6.90
CA GLU A 169 -11.19 -15.06 -6.72
C GLU A 169 -11.87 -15.86 -7.85
N GLY A 170 -11.29 -15.85 -9.04
CA GLY A 170 -11.80 -16.58 -10.19
C GLY A 170 -11.17 -17.93 -10.44
N ALA A 171 -10.19 -18.36 -9.63
CA ALA A 171 -9.42 -19.58 -9.86
C ALA A 171 -10.30 -20.83 -9.86
N ASP A 172 -11.29 -20.90 -8.98
CA ASP A 172 -12.22 -22.03 -8.86
C ASP A 172 -13.01 -22.25 -10.16
N ARG A 173 -13.45 -21.16 -10.82
CA ARG A 173 -14.18 -21.25 -12.08
C ARG A 173 -13.28 -21.73 -13.21
N ALA A 174 -12.03 -21.25 -13.27
CA ALA A 174 -11.07 -21.69 -14.26
C ALA A 174 -10.72 -23.19 -14.08
N ILE A 175 -10.51 -23.64 -12.86
CA ILE A 175 -10.26 -25.06 -12.54
C ILE A 175 -11.46 -25.93 -12.92
N ALA A 176 -12.69 -25.48 -12.61
CA ALA A 176 -13.89 -26.22 -12.99
C ALA A 176 -13.97 -26.45 -14.49
N TRP A 177 -13.64 -25.47 -15.33
CA TRP A 177 -13.62 -25.62 -16.79
C TRP A 177 -12.49 -26.53 -17.27
N VAL A 178 -11.30 -26.45 -16.68
CA VAL A 178 -10.15 -27.30 -17.03
C VAL A 178 -10.46 -28.78 -16.75
N VAL A 179 -11.23 -29.07 -15.70
CA VAL A 179 -11.64 -30.44 -15.37
C VAL A 179 -12.89 -30.88 -16.16
N ALA A 180 -13.86 -30.00 -16.33
CA ALA A 180 -15.12 -30.33 -17.00
C ALA A 180 -14.94 -30.72 -18.47
N LEU A 181 -14.05 -30.06 -19.20
CA LEU A 181 -13.82 -30.32 -20.61
C LEU A 181 -13.25 -31.74 -20.90
N PRO A 182 -12.19 -32.21 -20.23
CA PRO A 182 -11.70 -33.58 -20.40
C PRO A 182 -12.73 -34.63 -19.98
N VAL A 183 -13.46 -34.38 -18.87
CA VAL A 183 -14.51 -35.31 -18.41
C VAL A 183 -15.64 -35.41 -19.44
N ALA A 184 -16.10 -34.27 -19.95
CA ALA A 184 -17.14 -34.26 -21.00
C ALA A 184 -16.65 -34.97 -22.28
N ALA A 185 -15.40 -34.76 -22.69
CA ALA A 185 -14.81 -35.47 -23.85
C ALA A 185 -14.75 -37.00 -23.64
N LEU A 186 -14.36 -37.42 -22.43
CA LEU A 186 -14.32 -38.85 -22.08
C LEU A 186 -15.73 -39.47 -22.09
N VAL A 187 -16.73 -38.80 -21.54
CA VAL A 187 -18.12 -39.26 -21.53
C VAL A 187 -18.65 -39.38 -22.95
N LEU A 188 -18.37 -38.42 -23.82
CA LEU A 188 -18.78 -38.47 -25.23
C LEU A 188 -18.11 -39.60 -25.99
N ALA A 189 -16.80 -39.86 -25.74
CA ALA A 189 -16.08 -40.97 -26.36
C ALA A 189 -16.69 -42.32 -25.94
N LEU A 190 -16.92 -42.57 -24.66
CA LEU A 190 -17.53 -43.79 -24.15
C LEU A 190 -18.98 -43.98 -24.66
N ALA A 191 -19.76 -42.91 -24.77
CA ALA A 191 -21.10 -42.95 -25.32
C ALA A 191 -21.10 -43.31 -26.84
N GLY A 192 -20.06 -42.84 -27.56
CA GLY A 192 -19.84 -43.16 -28.97
C GLY A 192 -19.51 -44.62 -29.19
N GLU A 193 -18.64 -45.20 -28.36
CA GLU A 193 -18.28 -46.62 -28.43
C GLU A 193 -19.48 -47.53 -28.22
N ARG A 194 -20.29 -47.26 -27.18
CA ARG A 194 -21.53 -48.02 -26.91
C ARG A 194 -22.51 -48.01 -28.07
N ARG A 195 -22.64 -46.86 -28.78
CA ARG A 195 -23.54 -46.76 -29.95
C ARG A 195 -22.99 -47.53 -31.16
N SER A 196 -21.67 -47.64 -31.32
CA SER A 196 -21.08 -48.39 -32.40
C SER A 196 -21.28 -49.92 -32.21
N GLU A 197 -21.17 -50.41 -30.98
CA GLU A 197 -21.42 -51.80 -30.61
C GLU A 197 -22.89 -52.21 -30.85
N GLN A 198 -23.84 -51.34 -30.51
CA GLN A 198 -25.27 -51.62 -30.76
C GLN A 198 -25.69 -51.61 -32.24
N ARG A 199 -24.87 -51.05 -33.13
CA ARG A 199 -25.13 -51.08 -34.59
C ARG A 199 -24.54 -52.28 -35.31
N MET A 200 -23.71 -53.03 -34.65
CA MET A 200 -23.06 -54.26 -35.20
C MET A 200 -23.76 -55.56 -34.77
N LEU A 201 -24.77 -55.50 -33.94
CA LEU A 201 -25.72 -56.56 -33.57
C LEU A 201 -27.04 -56.40 -34.33
#